data_b21372ae1b945df154b1b43e8565d38f
#
_entry.id   b21372ae1b945df154b1b43e8565d38f
#
_cell.length_a   1.000
_cell.length_b   1.000
_cell.length_c   1.000
_cell.angle_alpha   90.00
_cell.angle_beta   90.00
_cell.angle_gamma   90.00
#
_symmetry.space_group_name_H-M   'P 1'
#
loop_
_entity.id
_entity.type
_entity.pdbx_description
1 polymer ?
#
loop_
_entity_poly.entity_id
_entity_poly.type
_entity_poly.pdbx_seq_one_letter_code
_entity_poly.pdbx_strand_id
1 'polypeptide(L)'
;MAKKIKMTELVLRDAHQSLFATRLRLDDMLPIAHELDDIGYWSLEAWGGATFDSCIRFLGEDPWVRLRELKKACPKTPLQMLLRGQNLLGYRHYADDVVERFVERCVANGMDVFRVFDALNDPRNMKAALQAVRKFGGHAQGTLSYTTSPVHTMQTWLDTTEQLLEIGIDSLVIKDMSGILNPMAAADLVREIKKRFDVELHLHCHSTTGMAEMALLKAVEAGVDGIDTAISSMSGTYGHPATESLVATLQGTEYDTGLDIPRLEKIAAYFRNVRKKYAKFEGQLRGVDSRILVAQVPGGMLTNLENQLKQQNASDKLDLVLEEIPRVRKDLGYIPLVTPTSQIVGTQSVINVLTGERYKTIAKETAGILKGEYGKTPAPVDSALQARVLEGAAPVTDRPADHIAPEMAKIEAEVAEQAKAKGVKLSDNAVDDALIVALFPQIAWKFLENRNNPAAFEPAPTGNESTVENKPVSKAAPSASGSAVYTVELEGKAFVVKVSEGGDISHVATTAPQATPQAAPAPATGGTPVTAPMAGNIWKVVATEGQTVAAGDVLFILEAMKMETEVKAAQAGTVRGICVKAGDAVAVGDTVMTLA
;
A
#
# COMPACT_ATOMS: atom_id res chain seq x y z
N MET A 1 12.56 34.50 20.88
CA MET A 1 13.43 33.32 20.83
C MET A 1 13.22 32.72 19.45
N ALA A 2 14.30 32.32 18.76
CA ALA A 2 14.21 31.62 17.49
C ALA A 2 13.40 30.32 17.70
N LYS A 3 12.45 30.05 16.84
CA LYS A 3 11.56 28.88 16.93
C LYS A 3 12.24 27.71 16.21
N LYS A 4 12.85 26.79 16.96
CA LYS A 4 13.46 25.59 16.39
C LYS A 4 12.44 24.78 15.58
N ILE A 5 12.78 24.43 14.35
CA ILE A 5 11.96 23.53 13.53
C ILE A 5 12.04 22.10 14.08
N LYS A 6 10.89 21.52 14.36
CA LYS A 6 10.75 20.12 14.77
C LYS A 6 10.99 19.18 13.59
N MET A 7 11.72 18.11 13.81
CA MET A 7 12.02 17.12 12.76
C MET A 7 11.43 15.77 13.13
N THR A 8 10.63 15.19 12.24
CA THR A 8 10.22 13.77 12.31
C THR A 8 11.08 12.95 11.37
N GLU A 9 11.73 11.90 11.88
CA GLU A 9 12.50 10.97 11.07
C GLU A 9 11.64 9.78 10.63
N LEU A 10 11.68 9.47 9.34
CA LEU A 10 10.82 8.49 8.69
C LEU A 10 11.52 7.15 8.40
N VAL A 11 12.79 6.99 8.75
CA VAL A 11 13.61 5.84 8.35
C VAL A 11 13.06 4.50 8.84
N LEU A 12 12.38 4.48 10.01
CA LEU A 12 11.86 3.25 10.60
C LEU A 12 10.50 2.81 10.04
N ARG A 13 9.84 3.65 9.22
CA ARG A 13 8.55 3.29 8.61
C ARG A 13 8.42 3.75 7.14
N ASP A 14 8.14 5.04 6.86
CA ASP A 14 7.72 5.48 5.53
C ASP A 14 8.83 5.41 4.49
N ALA A 15 10.07 5.68 4.90
CA ALA A 15 11.22 5.59 4.00
C ALA A 15 11.39 4.17 3.43
N HIS A 16 11.42 3.14 4.29
CA HIS A 16 11.57 1.77 3.81
C HIS A 16 10.27 1.20 3.20
N GLN A 17 9.11 1.72 3.59
CA GLN A 17 7.86 1.41 2.90
C GLN A 17 7.92 1.87 1.44
N SER A 18 8.42 3.07 1.20
CA SER A 18 8.51 3.67 -0.13
C SER A 18 9.63 3.06 -0.98
N LEU A 19 10.77 2.73 -0.37
CA LEU A 19 11.97 2.25 -1.08
C LEU A 19 12.04 0.72 -1.22
N PHE A 20 11.63 -0.03 -0.18
CA PHE A 20 11.83 -1.49 -0.07
C PHE A 20 10.52 -2.27 0.06
N ALA A 21 9.41 -1.73 -0.37
CA ALA A 21 8.10 -2.37 -0.23
C ALA A 21 7.85 -2.90 1.20
N THR A 22 8.27 -2.13 2.21
CA THR A 22 8.11 -2.41 3.66
C THR A 22 8.89 -3.66 4.13
N ARG A 23 10.03 -4.00 3.52
CA ARG A 23 10.78 -5.22 3.87
C ARG A 23 11.86 -5.05 4.94
N LEU A 24 12.12 -3.83 5.43
CA LEU A 24 13.15 -3.60 6.47
C LEU A 24 12.78 -4.34 7.76
N ARG A 25 13.71 -5.18 8.23
CA ARG A 25 13.53 -6.03 9.42
C ARG A 25 13.92 -5.31 10.70
N LEU A 26 13.32 -5.73 11.80
CA LEU A 26 13.61 -5.21 13.14
C LEU A 26 15.10 -5.35 13.50
N ASP A 27 15.72 -6.48 13.16
CA ASP A 27 17.13 -6.74 13.41
C ASP A 27 18.08 -5.74 12.73
N ASP A 28 17.65 -5.11 11.64
CA ASP A 28 18.40 -4.05 10.95
C ASP A 28 18.04 -2.63 11.46
N MET A 29 17.06 -2.49 12.35
CA MET A 29 16.69 -1.23 12.99
C MET A 29 17.31 -1.07 14.38
N LEU A 30 17.26 -2.13 15.20
CA LEU A 30 17.68 -2.09 16.60
C LEU A 30 19.14 -1.67 16.82
N PRO A 31 20.13 -2.09 15.98
CA PRO A 31 21.53 -1.73 16.24
C PRO A 31 21.81 -0.23 16.22
N ILE A 32 21.03 0.57 15.47
CA ILE A 32 21.20 2.02 15.34
C ILE A 32 20.15 2.83 16.14
N ALA A 33 19.18 2.15 16.73
CA ALA A 33 18.03 2.80 17.38
C ALA A 33 18.44 3.79 18.48
N HIS A 34 19.49 3.47 19.25
CA HIS A 34 19.99 4.35 20.31
C HIS A 34 20.56 5.69 19.77
N GLU A 35 21.17 5.70 18.59
CA GLU A 35 21.64 6.94 17.96
C GLU A 35 20.46 7.77 17.44
N LEU A 36 19.43 7.10 16.89
CA LEU A 36 18.18 7.76 16.48
C LEU A 36 17.47 8.40 17.69
N ASP A 37 17.45 7.72 18.84
CA ASP A 37 16.84 8.20 20.07
C ASP A 37 17.57 9.42 20.68
N ASP A 38 18.89 9.49 20.47
CA ASP A 38 19.75 10.52 21.08
C ASP A 38 19.95 11.76 20.21
N ILE A 39 19.49 11.77 18.96
CA ILE A 39 19.74 12.88 18.03
C ILE A 39 18.93 14.13 18.34
N GLY A 40 17.75 13.97 18.94
CA GLY A 40 16.86 15.06 19.28
C GLY A 40 15.70 15.29 18.30
N TYR A 41 15.25 14.27 17.60
CA TYR A 41 14.03 14.32 16.79
C TYR A 41 12.79 14.60 17.63
N TRP A 42 11.79 15.23 17.03
CA TRP A 42 10.47 15.41 17.65
C TRP A 42 9.74 14.08 17.77
N SER A 43 9.82 13.24 16.71
CA SER A 43 9.31 11.87 16.72
C SER A 43 10.06 10.98 15.73
N LEU A 44 9.97 9.67 15.95
CA LEU A 44 10.41 8.62 15.02
C LEU A 44 9.17 7.92 14.47
N GLU A 45 8.90 8.05 13.18
CA GLU A 45 7.81 7.30 12.58
C GLU A 45 8.22 5.84 12.38
N ALA A 46 7.60 4.93 13.14
CA ALA A 46 8.04 3.56 13.32
C ALA A 46 7.02 2.51 12.88
N TRP A 47 5.74 2.89 12.72
CA TRP A 47 4.68 1.92 12.56
C TRP A 47 3.50 2.44 11.71
N GLY A 48 2.69 1.50 11.17
CA GLY A 48 1.52 1.79 10.35
C GLY A 48 0.98 0.55 9.65
N GLY A 49 -0.05 0.72 8.82
CA GLY A 49 -0.77 -0.39 8.20
C GLY A 49 0.08 -1.29 7.33
N ALA A 50 0.91 -0.71 6.45
CA ALA A 50 1.79 -1.51 5.59
C ALA A 50 2.90 -2.22 6.39
N THR A 51 3.38 -1.62 7.49
CA THR A 51 4.36 -2.26 8.39
C THR A 51 3.74 -3.47 9.06
N PHE A 52 2.55 -3.32 9.61
CA PHE A 52 1.82 -4.41 10.27
C PHE A 52 1.55 -5.58 9.29
N ASP A 53 1.01 -5.28 8.10
CA ASP A 53 0.77 -6.27 7.04
C ASP A 53 2.06 -6.97 6.63
N SER A 54 3.15 -6.22 6.41
CA SER A 54 4.44 -6.79 6.02
C SER A 54 5.03 -7.70 7.09
N CYS A 55 4.92 -7.34 8.37
CA CYS A 55 5.38 -8.16 9.47
C CYS A 55 4.76 -9.56 9.43
N ILE A 56 3.43 -9.65 9.32
CA ILE A 56 2.70 -10.92 9.39
C ILE A 56 2.67 -11.67 8.05
N ARG A 57 2.75 -10.97 6.92
CA ARG A 57 2.67 -11.56 5.57
C ARG A 57 4.01 -12.09 5.08
N PHE A 58 5.07 -11.32 5.28
CA PHE A 58 6.37 -11.55 4.64
C PHE A 58 7.49 -11.82 5.63
N LEU A 59 7.57 -11.04 6.72
CA LEU A 59 8.74 -11.04 7.58
C LEU A 59 8.69 -12.13 8.65
N GLY A 60 7.48 -12.61 9.02
CA GLY A 60 7.31 -13.50 10.17
C GLY A 60 7.62 -12.82 11.49
N GLU A 61 7.54 -11.49 11.54
CA GLU A 61 7.72 -10.69 12.76
C GLU A 61 6.35 -10.40 13.40
N ASP A 62 6.28 -10.51 14.73
CA ASP A 62 5.11 -10.07 15.46
C ASP A 62 5.07 -8.52 15.50
N PRO A 63 4.05 -7.87 14.92
CA PRO A 63 4.01 -6.41 14.84
C PRO A 63 3.94 -5.73 16.21
N TRP A 64 3.34 -6.36 17.21
CA TRP A 64 3.28 -5.83 18.58
C TRP A 64 4.61 -5.96 19.30
N VAL A 65 5.32 -7.08 19.11
CA VAL A 65 6.70 -7.25 19.61
C VAL A 65 7.61 -6.21 18.99
N ARG A 66 7.52 -6.01 17.65
CA ARG A 66 8.30 -4.99 16.95
C ARG A 66 8.11 -3.60 17.56
N LEU A 67 6.87 -3.20 17.85
CA LEU A 67 6.60 -1.92 18.50
C LEU A 67 7.24 -1.83 19.87
N ARG A 68 7.07 -2.85 20.73
CA ARG A 68 7.64 -2.88 22.08
C ARG A 68 9.17 -2.81 22.07
N GLU A 69 9.82 -3.56 21.20
CA GLU A 69 11.29 -3.55 21.11
C GLU A 69 11.82 -2.21 20.60
N LEU A 70 11.14 -1.58 19.63
CA LEU A 70 11.50 -0.21 19.18
C LEU A 70 11.31 0.81 20.32
N LYS A 71 10.19 0.73 21.07
CA LYS A 71 9.96 1.64 22.22
C LYS A 71 11.02 1.46 23.32
N LYS A 72 11.42 0.23 23.56
CA LYS A 72 12.50 -0.09 24.51
C LYS A 72 13.85 0.46 24.04
N ALA A 73 14.11 0.39 22.74
CA ALA A 73 15.36 0.89 22.14
C ALA A 73 15.38 2.42 21.99
N CYS A 74 14.21 3.06 21.89
CA CYS A 74 14.03 4.50 21.75
C CYS A 74 13.14 5.04 22.89
N PRO A 75 13.64 5.08 24.15
CA PRO A 75 12.80 5.49 25.28
C PRO A 75 12.58 7.02 25.38
N LYS A 76 13.43 7.85 24.77
CA LYS A 76 13.40 9.32 24.88
C LYS A 76 12.54 9.96 23.80
N THR A 77 12.67 9.48 22.56
CA THR A 77 11.99 10.05 21.40
C THR A 77 10.61 9.42 21.23
N PRO A 78 9.55 10.21 21.07
CA PRO A 78 8.22 9.71 20.81
C PRO A 78 8.16 8.84 19.55
N LEU A 79 7.55 7.66 19.64
CA LEU A 79 7.26 6.83 18.48
C LEU A 79 5.96 7.28 17.82
N GLN A 80 5.99 7.42 16.51
CA GLN A 80 4.85 7.86 15.70
C GLN A 80 4.35 6.73 14.81
N MET A 81 3.02 6.68 14.61
CA MET A 81 2.39 5.82 13.62
C MET A 81 1.49 6.60 12.66
N LEU A 82 1.29 6.02 11.48
CA LEU A 82 0.26 6.43 10.54
C LEU A 82 -0.99 5.56 10.72
N LEU A 83 -2.15 6.18 10.99
CA LEU A 83 -3.42 5.52 11.25
C LEU A 83 -4.53 6.01 10.31
N ARG A 84 -5.23 5.09 9.65
CA ARG A 84 -6.28 5.42 8.65
C ARG A 84 -7.64 5.57 9.33
N GLY A 85 -7.79 6.53 10.24
CA GLY A 85 -9.09 6.81 10.89
C GLY A 85 -9.93 5.55 11.15
N GLN A 86 -11.15 5.52 10.61
CA GLN A 86 -12.08 4.41 10.77
C GLN A 86 -11.65 3.10 10.08
N ASN A 87 -10.75 3.16 9.11
CA ASN A 87 -10.19 1.97 8.46
C ASN A 87 -9.04 1.33 9.25
N LEU A 88 -8.55 1.96 10.32
CA LEU A 88 -7.39 1.52 11.10
C LEU A 88 -6.18 1.22 10.20
N LEU A 89 -5.88 -0.05 9.99
CA LEU A 89 -4.81 -0.54 9.11
C LEU A 89 -5.36 -1.26 7.87
N GLY A 90 -6.69 -1.45 7.81
CA GLY A 90 -7.39 -2.22 6.78
C GLY A 90 -7.93 -1.36 5.63
N TYR A 91 -8.83 -1.96 4.86
CA TYR A 91 -9.47 -1.38 3.68
C TYR A 91 -10.98 -1.16 3.85
N ARG A 92 -11.59 -1.64 4.94
CA ARG A 92 -12.97 -1.39 5.32
C ARG A 92 -13.06 -0.47 6.54
N HIS A 93 -14.23 0.07 6.82
CA HIS A 93 -14.51 0.68 8.11
C HIS A 93 -14.72 -0.41 9.18
N TYR A 94 -14.27 -0.13 10.40
CA TYR A 94 -14.47 -0.96 11.59
C TYR A 94 -15.45 -0.25 12.53
N ALA A 95 -16.09 -1.01 13.41
CA ALA A 95 -16.92 -0.45 14.47
C ALA A 95 -16.07 0.39 15.45
N ASP A 96 -16.68 1.34 16.12
CA ASP A 96 -15.99 2.27 17.02
C ASP A 96 -15.29 1.56 18.19
N ASP A 97 -15.86 0.45 18.69
CA ASP A 97 -15.25 -0.35 19.76
C ASP A 97 -13.94 -1.04 19.31
N VAL A 98 -13.85 -1.45 18.05
CA VAL A 98 -12.61 -1.99 17.47
C VAL A 98 -11.57 -0.89 17.31
N VAL A 99 -11.98 0.31 16.85
CA VAL A 99 -11.10 1.47 16.72
C VAL A 99 -10.54 1.87 18.09
N GLU A 100 -11.39 1.98 19.09
CA GLU A 100 -11.00 2.33 20.45
C GLU A 100 -10.04 1.28 21.04
N ARG A 101 -10.37 -0.01 20.89
CA ARG A 101 -9.54 -1.11 21.39
C ARG A 101 -8.17 -1.17 20.71
N PHE A 102 -8.12 -0.93 19.41
CA PHE A 102 -6.86 -0.88 18.66
C PHE A 102 -5.95 0.25 19.17
N VAL A 103 -6.49 1.45 19.33
CA VAL A 103 -5.72 2.61 19.82
C VAL A 103 -5.25 2.37 21.26
N GLU A 104 -6.10 1.84 22.14
CA GLU A 104 -5.70 1.44 23.51
C GLU A 104 -4.49 0.52 23.47
N ARG A 105 -4.53 -0.52 22.62
CA ARG A 105 -3.42 -1.47 22.50
C ARG A 105 -2.16 -0.84 21.92
N CYS A 106 -2.27 0.09 20.97
CA CYS A 106 -1.12 0.81 20.44
C CYS A 106 -0.42 1.63 21.54
N VAL A 107 -1.17 2.40 22.33
CA VAL A 107 -0.61 3.18 23.44
C VAL A 107 0.02 2.28 24.49
N ALA A 108 -0.68 1.21 24.89
CA ALA A 108 -0.17 0.24 25.88
C ALA A 108 1.12 -0.47 25.41
N ASN A 109 1.34 -0.61 24.10
CA ASN A 109 2.53 -1.19 23.51
C ASN A 109 3.63 -0.15 23.19
N GLY A 110 3.42 1.15 23.51
CA GLY A 110 4.46 2.18 23.45
C GLY A 110 4.36 3.18 22.28
N MET A 111 3.21 3.26 21.61
CA MET A 111 2.96 4.29 20.61
C MET A 111 2.59 5.63 21.28
N ASP A 112 3.26 6.72 20.89
CA ASP A 112 3.09 8.03 21.49
C ASP A 112 2.30 8.98 20.60
N VAL A 113 2.60 9.01 19.28
CA VAL A 113 2.01 9.98 18.33
C VAL A 113 1.22 9.25 17.26
N PHE A 114 -0.03 9.63 17.08
CA PHE A 114 -0.94 9.04 16.10
C PHE A 114 -1.26 10.07 15.01
N ARG A 115 -0.65 9.90 13.84
CA ARG A 115 -1.00 10.65 12.64
C ARG A 115 -2.22 10.01 11.99
N VAL A 116 -3.39 10.58 12.28
CA VAL A 116 -4.67 10.05 11.83
C VAL A 116 -5.10 10.76 10.55
N PHE A 117 -5.40 9.98 9.51
CA PHE A 117 -5.91 10.52 8.25
C PHE A 117 -7.15 9.76 7.76
N ASP A 118 -7.91 10.38 6.90
CA ASP A 118 -8.96 9.75 6.11
C ASP A 118 -8.70 9.89 4.62
N ALA A 119 -9.02 8.85 3.85
CA ALA A 119 -8.75 8.80 2.42
C ALA A 119 -9.62 9.77 1.59
N LEU A 120 -10.75 10.20 2.11
CA LEU A 120 -11.64 11.19 1.50
C LEU A 120 -11.47 12.59 2.09
N ASN A 121 -10.61 12.75 3.11
CA ASN A 121 -10.56 13.94 3.98
C ASN A 121 -11.90 14.22 4.69
N ASP A 122 -12.65 13.18 5.04
CA ASP A 122 -13.88 13.30 5.84
C ASP A 122 -13.54 13.24 7.34
N PRO A 123 -13.60 14.37 8.08
CA PRO A 123 -13.24 14.40 9.50
C PRO A 123 -14.09 13.48 10.38
N ARG A 124 -15.32 13.14 9.94
CA ARG A 124 -16.21 12.22 10.65
C ARG A 124 -15.58 10.83 10.80
N ASN A 125 -14.83 10.39 9.79
CA ASN A 125 -14.12 9.10 9.80
C ASN A 125 -12.85 9.11 10.67
N MET A 126 -12.35 10.28 11.05
CA MET A 126 -11.19 10.42 11.93
C MET A 126 -11.57 10.56 13.41
N LYS A 127 -12.82 10.97 13.69
CA LYS A 127 -13.30 11.34 15.01
C LYS A 127 -13.07 10.27 16.08
N ALA A 128 -13.53 9.04 15.85
CA ALA A 128 -13.40 7.96 16.83
C ALA A 128 -11.93 7.67 17.18
N ALA A 129 -11.06 7.60 16.16
CA ALA A 129 -9.64 7.36 16.37
C ALA A 129 -8.95 8.51 17.14
N LEU A 130 -9.17 9.77 16.74
CA LEU A 130 -8.58 10.94 17.40
C LEU A 130 -9.03 11.06 18.87
N GLN A 131 -10.30 10.82 19.15
CA GLN A 131 -10.84 10.83 20.51
C GLN A 131 -10.27 9.68 21.36
N ALA A 132 -10.13 8.48 20.78
CA ALA A 132 -9.52 7.35 21.46
C ALA A 132 -8.03 7.63 21.80
N VAL A 133 -7.27 8.21 20.87
CA VAL A 133 -5.87 8.59 21.10
C VAL A 133 -5.75 9.50 22.33
N ARG A 134 -6.55 10.54 22.41
CA ARG A 134 -6.55 11.45 23.56
C ARG A 134 -7.03 10.77 24.85
N LYS A 135 -8.06 9.93 24.76
CA LYS A 135 -8.59 9.15 25.89
C LYS A 135 -7.49 8.30 26.55
N PHE A 136 -6.63 7.69 25.76
CA PHE A 136 -5.56 6.82 26.25
C PHE A 136 -4.20 7.54 26.45
N GLY A 137 -4.15 8.86 26.27
CA GLY A 137 -2.98 9.67 26.57
C GLY A 137 -1.93 9.76 25.47
N GLY A 138 -2.27 9.38 24.23
CA GLY A 138 -1.45 9.61 23.04
C GLY A 138 -1.60 11.03 22.50
N HIS A 139 -0.67 11.44 21.62
CA HIS A 139 -0.74 12.70 20.87
C HIS A 139 -1.54 12.51 19.59
N ALA A 140 -2.65 13.24 19.47
CA ALA A 140 -3.58 13.16 18.34
C ALA A 140 -3.18 14.16 17.25
N GLN A 141 -2.53 13.70 16.18
CA GLN A 141 -2.20 14.52 15.02
C GLN A 141 -3.23 14.30 13.90
N GLY A 142 -4.03 15.35 13.60
CA GLY A 142 -4.98 15.34 12.47
C GLY A 142 -4.26 15.59 11.15
N THR A 143 -4.75 15.01 10.06
CA THR A 143 -4.08 15.05 8.76
C THR A 143 -4.97 15.65 7.68
N LEU A 144 -4.44 16.58 6.90
CA LEU A 144 -4.95 16.97 5.60
C LEU A 144 -4.24 16.13 4.53
N SER A 145 -4.94 15.19 3.90
CA SER A 145 -4.43 14.44 2.75
C SER A 145 -4.40 15.36 1.53
N TYR A 146 -3.23 15.99 1.29
CA TYR A 146 -3.11 17.02 0.26
C TYR A 146 -3.28 16.45 -1.14
N THR A 147 -4.04 17.17 -1.94
CA THR A 147 -4.24 16.89 -3.36
C THR A 147 -4.67 18.16 -4.08
N THR A 148 -4.66 18.16 -5.41
CA THR A 148 -5.13 19.27 -6.23
C THR A 148 -6.28 18.83 -7.13
N SER A 149 -7.29 19.68 -7.24
CA SER A 149 -8.41 19.52 -8.17
C SER A 149 -9.21 20.82 -8.21
N PRO A 150 -10.21 20.97 -9.10
CA PRO A 150 -11.06 22.17 -9.11
C PRO A 150 -11.82 22.43 -7.81
N VAL A 151 -12.01 21.41 -6.95
CA VAL A 151 -12.77 21.52 -5.70
C VAL A 151 -11.90 21.61 -4.44
N HIS A 152 -10.61 21.31 -4.54
CA HIS A 152 -9.67 21.48 -3.42
C HIS A 152 -9.10 22.89 -3.43
N THR A 153 -9.86 23.82 -2.86
CA THR A 153 -9.50 25.23 -2.73
C THR A 153 -8.85 25.51 -1.37
N MET A 154 -8.27 26.70 -1.20
CA MET A 154 -7.78 27.15 0.11
C MET A 154 -8.87 27.07 1.18
N GLN A 155 -10.11 27.47 0.85
CA GLN A 155 -11.22 27.40 1.80
C GLN A 155 -11.52 25.96 2.22
N THR A 156 -11.46 24.99 1.31
CA THR A 156 -11.64 23.57 1.64
C THR A 156 -10.65 23.11 2.72
N TRP A 157 -9.38 23.50 2.60
CA TRP A 157 -8.35 23.16 3.58
C TRP A 157 -8.58 23.82 4.93
N LEU A 158 -9.00 25.08 4.93
CA LEU A 158 -9.31 25.82 6.15
C LEU A 158 -10.53 25.24 6.87
N ASP A 159 -11.60 24.92 6.14
CA ASP A 159 -12.82 24.30 6.71
C ASP A 159 -12.52 22.90 7.29
N THR A 160 -11.71 22.10 6.62
CA THR A 160 -11.29 20.79 7.13
C THR A 160 -10.42 20.94 8.39
N THR A 161 -9.53 21.95 8.41
CA THR A 161 -8.71 22.26 9.59
C THR A 161 -9.59 22.63 10.79
N GLU A 162 -10.59 23.49 10.60
CA GLU A 162 -11.53 23.88 11.63
C GLU A 162 -12.28 22.69 12.23
N GLN A 163 -12.81 21.81 11.38
CA GLN A 163 -13.49 20.59 11.81
C GLN A 163 -12.58 19.63 12.59
N LEU A 164 -11.31 19.51 12.20
CA LEU A 164 -10.33 18.71 12.95
C LEU A 164 -10.03 19.31 14.32
N LEU A 165 -9.93 20.62 14.41
CA LEU A 165 -9.75 21.34 15.69
C LEU A 165 -10.97 21.17 16.61
N GLU A 166 -12.18 21.17 16.06
CA GLU A 166 -13.42 20.89 16.82
C GLU A 166 -13.45 19.45 17.38
N ILE A 167 -12.87 18.48 16.67
CA ILE A 167 -12.68 17.11 17.18
C ILE A 167 -11.70 17.09 18.34
N GLY A 168 -10.76 18.04 18.38
CA GLY A 168 -9.79 18.21 19.47
C GLY A 168 -8.44 17.57 19.18
N ILE A 169 -7.81 17.86 18.04
CA ILE A 169 -6.44 17.45 17.72
C ILE A 169 -5.42 18.24 18.53
N ASP A 170 -4.24 17.63 18.80
CA ASP A 170 -3.11 18.27 19.45
C ASP A 170 -2.19 18.97 18.44
N SER A 171 -2.11 18.46 17.22
CA SER A 171 -1.37 19.07 16.10
C SER A 171 -2.02 18.71 14.76
N LEU A 172 -1.67 19.45 13.71
CA LEU A 172 -2.12 19.25 12.34
C LEU A 172 -0.94 18.91 11.44
N VAL A 173 -1.14 18.04 10.44
CA VAL A 173 -0.14 17.80 9.39
C VAL A 173 -0.77 17.94 8.00
N ILE A 174 -0.08 18.64 7.11
CA ILE A 174 -0.34 18.61 5.67
C ILE A 174 0.48 17.44 5.12
N LYS A 175 -0.19 16.44 4.51
CA LYS A 175 0.44 15.22 4.02
C LYS A 175 0.33 15.10 2.50
N ASP A 176 1.43 15.35 1.81
CA ASP A 176 1.56 15.21 0.36
C ASP A 176 2.19 13.86 -0.01
N MET A 177 1.36 12.87 -0.26
CA MET A 177 1.77 11.51 -0.60
C MET A 177 2.34 11.37 -2.01
N SER A 178 1.99 12.29 -2.90
CA SER A 178 2.38 12.24 -4.32
C SER A 178 3.54 13.18 -4.66
N GLY A 179 3.93 14.06 -3.73
CA GLY A 179 4.96 15.05 -3.98
C GLY A 179 4.53 16.15 -4.95
N ILE A 180 3.24 16.52 -4.96
CA ILE A 180 2.64 17.50 -5.88
C ILE A 180 2.45 18.89 -5.25
N LEU A 181 2.74 19.04 -3.97
CA LEU A 181 2.63 20.31 -3.28
C LEU A 181 3.68 21.30 -3.81
N ASN A 182 3.21 22.26 -4.60
CA ASN A 182 4.04 23.33 -5.15
C ASN A 182 4.62 24.17 -4.00
N PRO A 183 5.89 24.59 -4.04
CA PRO A 183 6.54 25.37 -2.97
C PRO A 183 5.80 26.66 -2.61
N MET A 184 5.24 27.38 -3.58
CA MET A 184 4.45 28.59 -3.31
C MET A 184 3.11 28.25 -2.66
N ALA A 185 2.43 27.21 -3.15
CA ALA A 185 1.20 26.72 -2.54
C ALA A 185 1.43 26.22 -1.10
N ALA A 186 2.57 25.60 -0.81
CA ALA A 186 2.97 25.20 0.54
C ALA A 186 3.06 26.42 1.47
N ALA A 187 3.78 27.45 1.03
CA ALA A 187 3.91 28.69 1.80
C ALA A 187 2.55 29.38 2.04
N ASP A 188 1.70 29.44 1.02
CA ASP A 188 0.39 30.09 1.13
C ASP A 188 -0.53 29.30 2.08
N LEU A 189 -0.58 27.97 1.95
CA LEU A 189 -1.40 27.12 2.81
C LEU A 189 -0.94 27.18 4.28
N VAL A 190 0.35 27.09 4.53
CA VAL A 190 0.91 27.22 5.89
C VAL A 190 0.56 28.60 6.48
N ARG A 191 0.76 29.66 5.70
CA ARG A 191 0.51 31.04 6.14
C ARG A 191 -0.96 31.28 6.50
N GLU A 192 -1.89 30.81 5.67
CA GLU A 192 -3.33 30.96 5.91
C GLU A 192 -3.82 30.12 7.09
N ILE A 193 -3.31 28.89 7.26
CA ILE A 193 -3.62 28.07 8.45
C ILE A 193 -3.10 28.76 9.72
N LYS A 194 -1.82 29.16 9.76
CA LYS A 194 -1.19 29.78 10.95
C LYS A 194 -1.78 31.14 11.28
N LYS A 195 -2.31 31.88 10.29
CA LYS A 195 -3.00 33.14 10.50
C LYS A 195 -4.38 32.97 11.15
N ARG A 196 -5.08 31.88 10.80
CA ARG A 196 -6.47 31.65 11.23
C ARG A 196 -6.56 30.81 12.51
N PHE A 197 -5.62 29.87 12.70
CA PHE A 197 -5.69 28.90 13.77
C PHE A 197 -4.40 28.87 14.61
N ASP A 198 -4.56 28.77 15.92
CA ASP A 198 -3.46 28.49 16.85
C ASP A 198 -3.29 26.98 16.99
N VAL A 199 -2.56 26.38 16.06
CA VAL A 199 -2.30 24.93 16.02
C VAL A 199 -0.84 24.67 15.65
N GLU A 200 -0.25 23.67 16.27
CA GLU A 200 1.06 23.14 15.85
C GLU A 200 0.90 22.48 14.49
N LEU A 201 1.63 22.96 13.48
CA LEU A 201 1.51 22.55 12.09
C LEU A 201 2.77 21.86 11.60
N HIS A 202 2.60 20.68 11.02
CA HIS A 202 3.66 19.89 10.39
C HIS A 202 3.44 19.78 8.88
N LEU A 203 4.52 19.51 8.13
CA LEU A 203 4.47 19.23 6.70
C LEU A 203 5.24 17.96 6.36
N HIS A 204 4.57 17.05 5.66
CA HIS A 204 5.09 15.81 5.12
C HIS A 204 4.97 15.82 3.59
N CYS A 205 6.09 15.64 2.88
CA CYS A 205 6.12 15.59 1.42
C CYS A 205 6.95 14.42 0.92
N HIS A 206 6.48 13.76 -0.16
CA HIS A 206 7.29 12.82 -0.93
C HIS A 206 8.11 13.53 -2.01
N SER A 207 9.29 12.99 -2.34
CA SER A 207 10.24 13.59 -3.30
C SER A 207 10.00 13.17 -4.75
N THR A 208 8.91 12.47 -5.06
CA THR A 208 8.69 11.81 -6.36
C THR A 208 8.74 12.78 -7.54
N THR A 209 8.29 14.03 -7.36
CA THR A 209 8.30 15.08 -8.40
C THR A 209 9.52 16.00 -8.34
N GLY A 210 10.34 15.90 -7.29
CA GLY A 210 11.51 16.76 -7.07
C GLY A 210 11.21 18.13 -6.47
N MET A 211 9.98 18.38 -5.99
CA MET A 211 9.61 19.68 -5.40
C MET A 211 9.67 19.70 -3.87
N ALA A 212 9.80 18.54 -3.22
CA ALA A 212 9.58 18.40 -1.78
C ALA A 212 10.55 19.24 -0.93
N GLU A 213 11.85 19.27 -1.25
CA GLU A 213 12.85 20.05 -0.51
C GLU A 213 12.52 21.55 -0.56
N MET A 214 12.14 22.04 -1.75
CA MET A 214 11.73 23.42 -1.93
C MET A 214 10.40 23.73 -1.22
N ALA A 215 9.46 22.79 -1.23
CA ALA A 215 8.17 22.94 -0.54
C ALA A 215 8.37 23.00 0.98
N LEU A 216 9.23 22.13 1.55
CA LEU A 216 9.57 22.16 2.96
C LEU A 216 10.25 23.49 3.36
N LEU A 217 11.23 23.96 2.57
CA LEU A 217 11.90 25.23 2.84
C LEU A 217 10.90 26.40 2.83
N LYS A 218 10.03 26.46 1.82
CA LYS A 218 9.01 27.51 1.73
C LYS A 218 7.96 27.43 2.85
N ALA A 219 7.63 26.25 3.32
CA ALA A 219 6.77 26.05 4.48
C ALA A 219 7.43 26.52 5.78
N VAL A 220 8.73 26.25 5.96
CA VAL A 220 9.53 26.75 7.10
C VAL A 220 9.53 28.26 7.14
N GLU A 221 9.84 28.94 6.03
CA GLU A 221 9.79 30.39 5.90
C GLU A 221 8.37 30.97 6.14
N ALA A 222 7.33 30.18 5.88
CA ALA A 222 5.93 30.56 6.11
C ALA A 222 5.43 30.31 7.54
N GLY A 223 6.23 29.64 8.39
CA GLY A 223 5.94 29.46 9.81
C GLY A 223 5.41 28.09 10.21
N VAL A 224 5.65 27.02 9.42
CA VAL A 224 5.39 25.66 9.86
C VAL A 224 6.22 25.32 11.11
N ASP A 225 5.72 24.46 11.98
CA ASP A 225 6.37 24.11 13.23
C ASP A 225 7.26 22.88 13.13
N GLY A 226 6.93 21.97 12.22
CA GLY A 226 7.67 20.74 12.03
C GLY A 226 7.65 20.26 10.58
N ILE A 227 8.67 19.49 10.21
CA ILE A 227 8.82 18.86 8.89
C ILE A 227 9.25 17.42 9.03
N ASP A 228 8.85 16.62 8.06
CA ASP A 228 9.20 15.20 7.97
C ASP A 228 10.31 14.99 6.95
N THR A 229 11.32 14.19 7.32
CA THR A 229 12.47 13.87 6.46
C THR A 229 12.91 12.43 6.68
N ALA A 230 13.78 11.93 5.83
CA ALA A 230 14.45 10.64 6.03
C ALA A 230 15.95 10.81 5.92
N ILE A 231 16.71 10.07 6.74
CA ILE A 231 18.16 10.05 6.68
C ILE A 231 18.62 9.84 5.23
N SER A 232 19.65 10.55 4.76
CA SER A 232 19.99 10.70 3.33
C SER A 232 20.15 9.38 2.58
N SER A 233 20.71 8.37 3.23
CA SER A 233 20.86 7.03 2.65
C SER A 233 19.53 6.30 2.40
N MET A 234 18.44 6.79 2.99
CA MET A 234 17.07 6.25 2.86
C MET A 234 16.08 7.31 2.33
N SER A 235 16.58 8.32 1.64
CA SER A 235 15.80 9.44 1.08
C SER A 235 15.68 9.38 -0.44
N GLY A 236 14.96 10.33 -1.02
CA GLY A 236 14.82 10.55 -2.46
C GLY A 236 13.91 9.58 -3.19
N THR A 237 13.83 9.70 -4.50
CA THR A 237 12.98 8.90 -5.40
C THR A 237 11.50 8.87 -4.97
N TYR A 238 10.97 7.70 -4.61
CA TYR A 238 9.61 7.54 -4.05
C TYR A 238 9.50 7.97 -2.57
N GLY A 239 10.63 8.16 -1.89
CA GLY A 239 10.68 8.50 -0.47
C GLY A 239 10.58 9.99 -0.20
N HIS A 240 11.44 10.49 0.67
CA HIS A 240 11.32 11.80 1.31
C HIS A 240 12.60 12.62 1.15
N PRO A 241 12.56 13.94 1.43
CA PRO A 241 13.74 14.79 1.52
C PRO A 241 14.77 14.27 2.53
N ALA A 242 16.05 14.50 2.21
CA ALA A 242 17.14 14.10 3.08
C ALA A 242 17.21 14.96 4.35
N THR A 243 17.24 14.31 5.52
CA THR A 243 17.34 14.97 6.84
C THR A 243 18.54 15.89 6.90
N GLU A 244 19.74 15.40 6.57
CA GLU A 244 20.99 16.14 6.66
C GLU A 244 20.99 17.39 5.77
N SER A 245 20.36 17.30 4.58
CA SER A 245 20.28 18.43 3.64
C SER A 245 19.42 19.55 4.20
N LEU A 246 18.27 19.23 4.81
CA LEU A 246 17.38 20.22 5.42
C LEU A 246 18.03 20.81 6.69
N VAL A 247 18.67 19.99 7.54
CA VAL A 247 19.40 20.46 8.71
C VAL A 247 20.50 21.43 8.29
N ALA A 248 21.33 21.10 7.30
CA ALA A 248 22.39 21.98 6.78
C ALA A 248 21.82 23.27 6.16
N THR A 249 20.68 23.21 5.48
CA THR A 249 20.02 24.39 4.90
C THR A 249 19.54 25.37 5.98
N LEU A 250 19.06 24.85 7.11
CA LEU A 250 18.48 25.66 8.18
C LEU A 250 19.52 26.09 9.25
N GLN A 251 20.72 25.47 9.23
CA GLN A 251 21.76 25.72 10.21
C GLN A 251 22.21 27.18 10.22
N GLY A 252 22.28 27.78 11.41
CA GLY A 252 22.67 29.18 11.61
C GLY A 252 21.61 30.20 11.20
N THR A 253 20.41 29.77 10.80
CA THR A 253 19.25 30.64 10.58
C THR A 253 18.36 30.72 11.83
N GLU A 254 17.33 31.54 11.80
CA GLU A 254 16.31 31.58 12.86
C GLU A 254 15.47 30.27 12.96
N TYR A 255 15.57 29.39 11.95
CA TYR A 255 14.88 28.10 11.83
C TYR A 255 15.77 26.90 12.19
N ASP A 256 16.96 27.14 12.76
CA ASP A 256 17.94 26.10 13.08
C ASP A 256 17.28 24.97 13.91
N THR A 257 17.43 23.74 13.45
CA THR A 257 16.88 22.55 14.10
C THR A 257 17.63 22.17 15.37
N GLY A 258 18.91 22.52 15.43
CA GLY A 258 19.83 22.13 16.49
C GLY A 258 20.30 20.68 16.41
N LEU A 259 20.01 19.96 15.30
CA LEU A 259 20.50 18.60 15.08
C LEU A 259 21.97 18.60 14.61
N ASP A 260 22.73 17.62 15.08
CA ASP A 260 24.16 17.49 14.80
C ASP A 260 24.44 16.69 13.52
N ILE A 261 24.94 17.35 12.45
CA ILE A 261 25.20 16.74 11.16
C ILE A 261 26.20 15.58 11.24
N PRO A 262 27.34 15.66 11.94
CA PRO A 262 28.23 14.51 12.13
C PRO A 262 27.55 13.27 12.73
N ARG A 263 26.65 13.44 13.67
CA ARG A 263 25.88 12.33 14.23
C ARG A 263 24.85 11.78 13.23
N LEU A 264 24.18 12.65 12.47
CA LEU A 264 23.30 12.24 11.38
C LEU A 264 24.05 11.43 10.32
N GLU A 265 25.26 11.85 9.92
CA GLU A 265 26.08 11.11 8.96
C GLU A 265 26.47 9.71 9.49
N LYS A 266 26.71 9.55 10.79
CA LYS A 266 26.91 8.23 11.40
C LYS A 266 25.71 7.30 11.19
N ILE A 267 24.50 7.82 11.37
CA ILE A 267 23.26 7.09 11.12
C ILE A 267 23.12 6.79 9.63
N ALA A 268 23.40 7.77 8.76
CA ALA A 268 23.39 7.59 7.31
C ALA A 268 24.36 6.53 6.83
N ALA A 269 25.57 6.50 7.39
CA ALA A 269 26.58 5.49 7.06
C ALA A 269 26.11 4.08 7.40
N TYR A 270 25.42 3.90 8.53
CA TYR A 270 24.81 2.63 8.88
C TYR A 270 23.75 2.21 7.87
N PHE A 271 22.75 3.05 7.60
CA PHE A 271 21.67 2.72 6.66
C PHE A 271 22.14 2.61 5.21
N ARG A 272 23.25 3.26 4.81
CA ARG A 272 23.88 3.08 3.49
C ARG A 272 24.32 1.61 3.27
N ASN A 273 24.76 0.94 4.33
CA ASN A 273 25.08 -0.49 4.28
C ASN A 273 23.85 -1.37 4.37
N VAL A 274 22.89 -1.02 5.22
CA VAL A 274 21.59 -1.73 5.31
C VAL A 274 20.89 -1.68 3.95
N ARG A 275 20.83 -0.52 3.28
CA ARG A 275 20.18 -0.36 1.98
C ARG A 275 20.68 -1.37 0.93
N LYS A 276 21.98 -1.67 0.93
CA LYS A 276 22.55 -2.66 0.01
C LYS A 276 21.95 -4.05 0.17
N LYS A 277 21.62 -4.46 1.41
CA LYS A 277 20.96 -5.76 1.66
C LYS A 277 19.58 -5.84 1.01
N TYR A 278 18.88 -4.72 0.94
CA TYR A 278 17.50 -4.62 0.47
C TYR A 278 17.37 -4.20 -1.00
N ALA A 279 18.47 -4.09 -1.74
CA ALA A 279 18.49 -3.59 -3.12
C ALA A 279 17.52 -4.32 -4.06
N LYS A 280 17.28 -5.63 -3.85
CA LYS A 280 16.32 -6.42 -4.64
C LYS A 280 14.86 -5.95 -4.54
N PHE A 281 14.52 -5.20 -3.49
CA PHE A 281 13.18 -4.68 -3.27
C PHE A 281 13.01 -3.24 -3.76
N GLU A 282 14.09 -2.56 -4.16
CA GLU A 282 14.03 -1.19 -4.65
C GLU A 282 13.25 -1.11 -5.96
N GLY A 283 12.39 -0.09 -6.07
CA GLY A 283 11.72 0.25 -7.32
C GLY A 283 12.71 0.70 -8.40
N GLN A 284 12.22 0.87 -9.62
CA GLN A 284 13.06 1.21 -10.78
C GLN A 284 13.35 2.70 -10.92
N LEU A 285 12.59 3.57 -10.26
CA LEU A 285 12.76 5.01 -10.36
C LEU A 285 14.16 5.44 -9.91
N ARG A 286 14.83 6.21 -10.76
CA ARG A 286 16.14 6.81 -10.48
C ARG A 286 16.04 8.32 -10.71
N GLY A 287 15.73 9.07 -9.65
CA GLY A 287 15.49 10.51 -9.71
C GLY A 287 14.02 10.85 -9.53
N VAL A 288 13.46 11.70 -10.39
CA VAL A 288 12.10 12.23 -10.29
C VAL A 288 11.23 11.75 -11.47
N ASP A 289 9.91 11.71 -11.26
CA ASP A 289 8.94 11.32 -12.28
C ASP A 289 7.90 12.43 -12.51
N SER A 290 8.00 13.14 -13.63
CA SER A 290 7.10 14.24 -13.97
C SER A 290 5.68 13.80 -14.34
N ARG A 291 5.45 12.50 -14.68
CA ARG A 291 4.10 11.97 -14.95
C ARG A 291 3.19 12.12 -13.73
N ILE A 292 3.78 12.12 -12.52
CA ILE A 292 3.05 12.32 -11.27
C ILE A 292 2.41 13.69 -11.16
N LEU A 293 2.96 14.71 -11.79
CA LEU A 293 2.34 16.05 -11.84
C LEU A 293 0.98 16.05 -12.55
N VAL A 294 0.75 15.09 -13.43
CA VAL A 294 -0.51 14.92 -14.17
C VAL A 294 -1.40 13.86 -13.50
N ALA A 295 -0.88 12.65 -13.31
CA ALA A 295 -1.63 11.53 -12.78
C ALA A 295 -1.88 11.62 -11.25
N GLN A 296 -1.05 12.37 -10.52
CA GLN A 296 -1.10 12.58 -9.06
C GLN A 296 -1.00 11.27 -8.25
N VAL A 297 -0.39 10.25 -8.81
CA VAL A 297 -0.27 8.91 -8.23
C VAL A 297 0.86 8.86 -7.23
N PRO A 298 0.64 8.38 -6.00
CA PRO A 298 1.74 8.12 -5.06
C PRO A 298 2.78 7.14 -5.63
N GLY A 299 4.07 7.38 -5.37
CA GLY A 299 5.17 6.60 -5.95
C GLY A 299 5.05 5.10 -5.68
N GLY A 300 4.66 4.69 -4.47
CA GLY A 300 4.42 3.28 -4.14
C GLY A 300 3.28 2.64 -4.93
N MET A 301 2.28 3.42 -5.33
CA MET A 301 1.21 2.95 -6.20
C MET A 301 1.71 2.74 -7.64
N LEU A 302 2.54 3.64 -8.16
CA LEU A 302 3.11 3.51 -9.51
C LEU A 302 3.88 2.19 -9.65
N THR A 303 4.74 1.87 -8.69
CA THR A 303 5.47 0.59 -8.68
C THR A 303 4.52 -0.62 -8.64
N ASN A 304 3.42 -0.53 -7.89
CA ASN A 304 2.42 -1.59 -7.85
C ASN A 304 1.70 -1.74 -9.20
N LEU A 305 1.34 -0.65 -9.87
CA LEU A 305 0.72 -0.66 -11.20
C LEU A 305 1.64 -1.27 -12.25
N GLU A 306 2.93 -0.88 -12.26
CA GLU A 306 3.95 -1.44 -13.15
C GLU A 306 4.05 -2.97 -12.99
N ASN A 307 4.16 -3.43 -11.73
CA ASN A 307 4.24 -4.87 -11.44
C ASN A 307 2.96 -5.62 -11.84
N GLN A 308 1.80 -5.04 -11.60
CA GLN A 308 0.52 -5.64 -11.95
C GLN A 308 0.35 -5.76 -13.46
N LEU A 309 0.63 -4.69 -14.21
CA LEU A 309 0.56 -4.73 -15.67
C LEU A 309 1.56 -5.71 -16.25
N LYS A 310 2.76 -5.84 -15.64
CA LYS A 310 3.75 -6.85 -16.01
C LYS A 310 3.21 -8.29 -15.80
N GLN A 311 2.55 -8.55 -14.69
CA GLN A 311 1.92 -9.86 -14.42
C GLN A 311 0.82 -10.21 -15.43
N GLN A 312 0.19 -9.20 -16.00
CA GLN A 312 -0.87 -9.32 -17.00
C GLN A 312 -0.35 -9.25 -18.45
N ASN A 313 0.98 -9.25 -18.66
CA ASN A 313 1.62 -9.05 -19.97
C ASN A 313 1.12 -7.78 -20.69
N ALA A 314 0.79 -6.72 -19.95
CA ALA A 314 0.23 -5.47 -20.43
C ALA A 314 1.08 -4.24 -20.01
N SER A 315 2.40 -4.41 -19.87
CA SER A 315 3.31 -3.34 -19.45
C SER A 315 3.31 -2.13 -20.39
N ASP A 316 2.98 -2.34 -21.67
CA ASP A 316 2.79 -1.33 -22.71
C ASP A 316 1.58 -0.41 -22.46
N LYS A 317 0.66 -0.80 -21.58
CA LYS A 317 -0.56 -0.03 -21.28
C LYS A 317 -0.41 0.93 -20.09
N LEU A 318 0.76 1.02 -19.48
CA LEU A 318 0.97 1.87 -18.29
C LEU A 318 0.56 3.32 -18.53
N ASP A 319 0.98 3.92 -19.63
CA ASP A 319 0.66 5.31 -19.94
C ASP A 319 -0.86 5.53 -20.12
N LEU A 320 -1.57 4.59 -20.75
CA LEU A 320 -3.04 4.62 -20.87
C LEU A 320 -3.72 4.53 -19.50
N VAL A 321 -3.18 3.72 -18.58
CA VAL A 321 -3.69 3.64 -17.20
C VAL A 321 -3.47 4.96 -16.47
N LEU A 322 -2.29 5.58 -16.63
CA LEU A 322 -1.98 6.87 -16.02
C LEU A 322 -2.88 8.00 -16.55
N GLU A 323 -3.28 7.96 -17.82
CA GLU A 323 -4.26 8.88 -18.40
C GLU A 323 -5.69 8.64 -17.91
N GLU A 324 -6.05 7.38 -17.60
CA GLU A 324 -7.38 7.03 -17.11
C GLU A 324 -7.58 7.38 -15.63
N ILE A 325 -6.53 7.37 -14.81
CA ILE A 325 -6.59 7.67 -13.37
C ILE A 325 -7.26 9.01 -13.06
N PRO A 326 -6.89 10.15 -13.69
CA PRO A 326 -7.57 11.43 -13.45
C PRO A 326 -9.06 11.41 -13.81
N ARG A 327 -9.45 10.62 -14.81
CA ARG A 327 -10.86 10.48 -15.23
C ARG A 327 -11.67 9.71 -14.21
N VAL A 328 -11.16 8.54 -13.77
CA VAL A 328 -11.80 7.75 -12.71
C VAL A 328 -11.88 8.56 -11.43
N ARG A 329 -10.82 9.27 -11.06
CA ARG A 329 -10.79 10.16 -9.90
C ARG A 329 -11.86 11.24 -9.95
N LYS A 330 -12.08 11.85 -11.13
CA LYS A 330 -13.15 12.83 -11.34
C LYS A 330 -14.53 12.20 -11.15
N ASP A 331 -14.76 11.02 -11.73
CA ASP A 331 -16.03 10.32 -11.64
C ASP A 331 -16.38 9.91 -10.20
N LEU A 332 -15.35 9.70 -9.37
CA LEU A 332 -15.48 9.41 -7.93
C LEU A 332 -15.47 10.67 -7.04
N GLY A 333 -15.71 11.87 -7.60
CA GLY A 333 -15.83 13.09 -6.81
C GLY A 333 -14.48 13.70 -6.38
N TYR A 334 -13.45 13.55 -7.19
CA TYR A 334 -12.09 14.11 -6.97
C TYR A 334 -11.42 13.67 -5.67
N ILE A 335 -11.63 12.43 -5.26
CA ILE A 335 -11.02 11.88 -4.04
C ILE A 335 -9.49 11.98 -4.07
N PRO A 336 -8.82 12.23 -2.92
CA PRO A 336 -7.37 12.17 -2.82
C PRO A 336 -6.84 10.78 -3.17
N LEU A 337 -5.61 10.70 -3.72
CA LEU A 337 -4.95 9.43 -4.01
C LEU A 337 -4.02 9.04 -2.86
N VAL A 338 -4.60 8.55 -1.79
CA VAL A 338 -3.93 7.96 -0.63
C VAL A 338 -4.49 6.56 -0.39
N THR A 339 -3.85 5.73 0.43
CA THR A 339 -4.40 4.40 0.74
C THR A 339 -5.71 4.52 1.56
N PRO A 340 -6.83 3.85 1.19
CA PRO A 340 -6.99 2.88 0.10
C PRO A 340 -7.43 3.47 -1.25
N THR A 341 -7.85 4.73 -1.34
CA THR A 341 -8.43 5.35 -2.54
C THR A 341 -7.51 5.30 -3.76
N SER A 342 -6.19 5.43 -3.56
CA SER A 342 -5.21 5.28 -4.64
C SER A 342 -5.29 3.89 -5.30
N GLN A 343 -5.42 2.83 -4.50
CA GLN A 343 -5.56 1.46 -5.02
C GLN A 343 -6.91 1.27 -5.71
N ILE A 344 -7.99 1.82 -5.13
CA ILE A 344 -9.34 1.73 -5.71
C ILE A 344 -9.37 2.38 -7.10
N VAL A 345 -8.87 3.62 -7.20
CA VAL A 345 -8.79 4.35 -8.49
C VAL A 345 -7.87 3.63 -9.47
N GLY A 346 -6.72 3.17 -9.00
CA GLY A 346 -5.76 2.45 -9.84
C GLY A 346 -6.32 1.15 -10.40
N THR A 347 -6.94 0.33 -9.57
CA THR A 347 -7.55 -0.93 -10.00
C THR A 347 -8.67 -0.69 -11.00
N GLN A 348 -9.56 0.27 -10.73
CA GLN A 348 -10.63 0.60 -11.67
C GLN A 348 -10.07 1.12 -13.00
N SER A 349 -9.01 1.92 -12.97
CA SER A 349 -8.35 2.42 -14.20
C SER A 349 -7.73 1.27 -15.01
N VAL A 350 -7.07 0.34 -14.35
CA VAL A 350 -6.54 -0.87 -15.01
C VAL A 350 -7.66 -1.69 -15.64
N ILE A 351 -8.76 -1.93 -14.91
CA ILE A 351 -9.92 -2.66 -15.44
C ILE A 351 -10.48 -1.96 -16.67
N ASN A 352 -10.68 -0.64 -16.62
CA ASN A 352 -11.20 0.14 -17.74
C ASN A 352 -10.33 0.00 -18.99
N VAL A 353 -9.01 0.10 -18.84
CA VAL A 353 -8.04 0.01 -19.94
C VAL A 353 -7.96 -1.42 -20.51
N LEU A 354 -7.94 -2.43 -19.64
CA LEU A 354 -7.82 -3.83 -20.10
C LEU A 354 -9.09 -4.34 -20.78
N THR A 355 -10.28 -3.93 -20.30
CA THR A 355 -11.56 -4.30 -20.91
C THR A 355 -11.87 -3.51 -22.18
N GLY A 356 -11.14 -2.38 -22.42
CA GLY A 356 -11.39 -1.48 -23.56
C GLY A 356 -12.67 -0.66 -23.44
N GLU A 357 -13.41 -0.77 -22.34
CA GLU A 357 -14.66 -0.07 -22.07
C GLU A 357 -14.71 0.40 -20.63
N ARG A 358 -14.91 1.72 -20.41
CA ARG A 358 -14.96 2.32 -19.08
C ARG A 358 -16.15 1.77 -18.29
N TYR A 359 -15.85 1.31 -17.08
CA TYR A 359 -16.86 0.77 -16.14
C TYR A 359 -17.71 -0.39 -16.68
N LYS A 360 -17.21 -1.13 -17.68
CA LYS A 360 -17.83 -2.40 -18.07
C LYS A 360 -17.94 -3.33 -16.86
N THR A 361 -16.90 -3.37 -16.06
CA THR A 361 -16.86 -3.97 -14.73
C THR A 361 -16.53 -2.91 -13.71
N ILE A 362 -17.31 -2.81 -12.64
CA ILE A 362 -17.06 -1.90 -11.51
C ILE A 362 -16.53 -2.74 -10.35
N ALA A 363 -15.33 -2.42 -9.87
CA ALA A 363 -14.75 -3.07 -8.71
C ALA A 363 -15.63 -2.82 -7.45
N LYS A 364 -15.64 -3.77 -6.52
CA LYS A 364 -16.45 -3.71 -5.29
C LYS A 364 -16.19 -2.44 -4.49
N GLU A 365 -14.93 -2.08 -4.34
CA GLU A 365 -14.52 -0.90 -3.58
C GLU A 365 -14.89 0.40 -4.32
N THR A 366 -14.82 0.42 -5.64
CA THR A 366 -15.32 1.52 -6.47
C THR A 366 -16.82 1.70 -6.28
N ALA A 367 -17.57 0.60 -6.30
CA ALA A 367 -18.99 0.62 -5.99
C ALA A 367 -19.27 1.13 -4.57
N GLY A 368 -18.45 0.75 -3.58
CA GLY A 368 -18.56 1.22 -2.20
C GLY A 368 -18.38 2.75 -2.08
N ILE A 369 -17.43 3.36 -2.82
CA ILE A 369 -17.29 4.83 -2.87
C ILE A 369 -18.55 5.46 -3.46
N LEU A 370 -19.05 4.94 -4.59
CA LEU A 370 -20.25 5.43 -5.25
C LEU A 370 -21.50 5.31 -4.36
N LYS A 371 -21.56 4.30 -3.50
CA LYS A 371 -22.64 4.11 -2.51
C LYS A 371 -22.50 5.00 -1.27
N GLY A 372 -21.36 5.66 -1.07
CA GLY A 372 -21.07 6.47 0.12
C GLY A 372 -20.57 5.66 1.33
N GLU A 373 -20.23 4.38 1.16
CA GLU A 373 -19.77 3.47 2.22
C GLU A 373 -18.37 3.85 2.78
N TYR A 374 -17.63 4.74 2.10
CA TYR A 374 -16.34 5.27 2.55
C TYR A 374 -16.43 6.67 3.19
N GLY A 375 -17.60 7.32 3.15
CA GLY A 375 -17.80 8.67 3.66
C GLY A 375 -18.12 9.69 2.56
N LYS A 376 -18.04 10.97 2.92
CA LYS A 376 -18.37 12.08 2.03
C LYS A 376 -17.20 12.36 1.08
N THR A 377 -17.46 12.27 -0.22
CA THR A 377 -16.49 12.66 -1.25
C THR A 377 -16.36 14.19 -1.35
N PRO A 378 -15.20 14.72 -1.78
CA PRO A 378 -14.97 16.17 -1.93
C PRO A 378 -15.97 16.88 -2.87
N ALA A 379 -16.44 16.18 -3.91
CA ALA A 379 -17.48 16.65 -4.82
C ALA A 379 -18.49 15.51 -5.09
N PRO A 380 -19.67 15.82 -5.66
CA PRO A 380 -20.60 14.77 -6.09
C PRO A 380 -19.92 13.78 -7.05
N VAL A 381 -20.18 12.50 -6.86
CA VAL A 381 -19.75 11.44 -7.79
C VAL A 381 -20.57 11.46 -9.07
N ASP A 382 -20.13 10.76 -10.12
CA ASP A 382 -20.91 10.61 -11.35
C ASP A 382 -22.26 9.97 -11.06
N SER A 383 -23.34 10.70 -11.38
CA SER A 383 -24.71 10.31 -11.03
C SER A 383 -25.19 9.06 -11.78
N ALA A 384 -24.73 8.84 -13.01
CA ALA A 384 -25.12 7.67 -13.80
C ALA A 384 -24.45 6.40 -13.25
N LEU A 385 -23.15 6.50 -12.88
CA LEU A 385 -22.44 5.40 -12.21
C LEU A 385 -23.04 5.11 -10.83
N GLN A 386 -23.39 6.15 -10.06
CA GLN A 386 -23.99 6.01 -8.76
C GLN A 386 -25.36 5.30 -8.86
N ALA A 387 -26.23 5.73 -9.77
CA ALA A 387 -27.52 5.09 -10.00
C ALA A 387 -27.38 3.62 -10.39
N ARG A 388 -26.38 3.30 -11.20
CA ARG A 388 -26.09 1.92 -11.63
C ARG A 388 -25.70 1.00 -10.47
N VAL A 389 -24.91 1.47 -9.50
CA VAL A 389 -24.47 0.62 -8.37
C VAL A 389 -25.46 0.61 -7.21
N LEU A 390 -26.33 1.63 -7.11
CA LEU A 390 -27.37 1.71 -6.08
C LEU A 390 -28.59 0.85 -6.41
N GLU A 391 -28.86 0.57 -7.70
CA GLU A 391 -30.00 -0.24 -8.14
C GLU A 391 -31.34 0.21 -7.52
N GLY A 392 -31.49 1.53 -7.30
CA GLY A 392 -32.66 2.14 -6.68
C GLY A 392 -32.57 2.34 -5.15
N ALA A 393 -31.52 1.88 -4.50
CA ALA A 393 -31.26 2.19 -3.09
C ALA A 393 -30.81 3.64 -2.89
N ALA A 394 -30.90 4.16 -1.66
CA ALA A 394 -30.34 5.46 -1.31
C ALA A 394 -28.84 5.34 -0.95
N PRO A 395 -28.00 6.32 -1.31
CA PRO A 395 -26.62 6.33 -0.87
C PRO A 395 -26.49 6.63 0.64
N VAL A 396 -25.43 6.15 1.26
CA VAL A 396 -25.05 6.51 2.63
C VAL A 396 -24.54 7.95 2.63
N THR A 397 -25.17 8.83 3.42
CA THR A 397 -24.83 10.27 3.48
C THR A 397 -24.36 10.72 4.87
N ASP A 398 -24.67 9.96 5.89
CA ASP A 398 -24.19 10.10 7.25
C ASP A 398 -22.81 9.42 7.45
N ARG A 399 -22.34 9.30 8.69
CA ARG A 399 -21.08 8.61 8.97
C ARG A 399 -21.24 7.11 8.75
N PRO A 400 -20.48 6.48 7.83
CA PRO A 400 -20.69 5.06 7.52
C PRO A 400 -20.52 4.11 8.71
N ALA A 401 -19.63 4.45 9.65
CA ALA A 401 -19.40 3.61 10.83
C ALA A 401 -20.61 3.56 11.79
N ASP A 402 -21.53 4.51 11.72
CA ASP A 402 -22.76 4.51 12.55
C ASP A 402 -23.71 3.36 12.16
N HIS A 403 -23.51 2.76 10.98
CA HIS A 403 -24.23 1.57 10.51
C HIS A 403 -23.56 0.26 10.91
N ILE A 404 -22.42 0.29 11.60
CA ILE A 404 -21.66 -0.91 12.01
C ILE A 404 -21.91 -1.14 13.51
N ALA A 405 -22.54 -2.26 13.83
CA ALA A 405 -22.74 -2.66 15.23
C ALA A 405 -21.38 -2.99 15.90
N PRO A 406 -21.27 -2.85 17.23
CA PRO A 406 -20.05 -3.24 17.96
C PRO A 406 -19.61 -4.66 17.62
N GLU A 407 -18.32 -4.82 17.30
CA GLU A 407 -17.76 -6.08 16.79
C GLU A 407 -16.71 -6.71 17.75
N MET A 408 -16.07 -5.95 18.63
CA MET A 408 -14.85 -6.39 19.32
C MET A 408 -15.07 -7.65 20.18
N ALA A 409 -16.13 -7.69 20.98
CA ALA A 409 -16.44 -8.86 21.83
C ALA A 409 -16.69 -10.13 21.00
N LYS A 410 -17.34 -9.98 19.84
CA LYS A 410 -17.59 -11.10 18.91
C LYS A 410 -16.27 -11.58 18.29
N ILE A 411 -15.40 -10.66 17.86
CA ILE A 411 -14.09 -10.96 17.29
C ILE A 411 -13.23 -11.72 18.31
N GLU A 412 -13.15 -11.26 19.56
CA GLU A 412 -12.38 -11.91 20.61
C GLU A 412 -12.88 -13.37 20.86
N ALA A 413 -14.19 -13.56 20.91
CA ALA A 413 -14.80 -14.89 21.11
C ALA A 413 -14.51 -15.84 19.92
N GLU A 414 -14.72 -15.37 18.69
CA GLU A 414 -14.49 -16.17 17.49
C GLU A 414 -13.02 -16.54 17.31
N VAL A 415 -12.09 -15.63 17.62
CA VAL A 415 -10.65 -15.90 17.54
C VAL A 415 -10.22 -16.91 18.61
N ALA A 416 -10.75 -16.80 19.83
CA ALA A 416 -10.46 -17.77 20.90
C ALA A 416 -10.95 -19.19 20.54
N GLU A 417 -12.16 -19.30 19.97
CA GLU A 417 -12.73 -20.58 19.50
C GLU A 417 -11.89 -21.17 18.36
N GLN A 418 -11.58 -20.37 17.35
CA GLN A 418 -10.80 -20.82 16.19
C GLN A 418 -9.37 -21.21 16.59
N ALA A 419 -8.72 -20.45 17.49
CA ALA A 419 -7.40 -20.79 18.02
C ALA A 419 -7.41 -22.17 18.72
N LYS A 420 -8.42 -22.42 19.53
CA LYS A 420 -8.61 -23.73 20.18
C LYS A 420 -8.82 -24.86 19.17
N ALA A 421 -9.67 -24.63 18.16
CA ALA A 421 -9.94 -25.63 17.11
C ALA A 421 -8.69 -25.94 16.27
N LYS A 422 -7.85 -24.94 16.02
CA LYS A 422 -6.58 -25.07 15.26
C LYS A 422 -5.37 -25.52 16.11
N GLY A 423 -5.51 -25.59 17.43
CA GLY A 423 -4.39 -25.87 18.34
C GLY A 423 -3.34 -24.75 18.39
N VAL A 424 -3.72 -23.51 18.05
CA VAL A 424 -2.84 -22.34 18.07
C VAL A 424 -2.85 -21.70 19.45
N LYS A 425 -1.65 -21.49 20.01
CA LYS A 425 -1.48 -20.75 21.26
C LYS A 425 -1.48 -19.25 20.95
N LEU A 426 -2.44 -18.52 21.50
CA LEU A 426 -2.46 -17.06 21.45
C LEU A 426 -1.36 -16.45 22.33
N SER A 427 -1.01 -15.20 22.07
CA SER A 427 -0.09 -14.42 22.89
C SER A 427 -0.64 -14.21 24.31
N ASP A 428 0.21 -13.76 25.23
CA ASP A 428 -0.19 -13.46 26.62
C ASP A 428 -1.30 -12.38 26.67
N ASN A 429 -1.38 -11.55 25.63
CA ASN A 429 -2.47 -10.62 25.41
C ASN A 429 -3.29 -11.04 24.18
N ALA A 430 -4.28 -11.91 24.39
CA ALA A 430 -5.10 -12.48 23.32
C ALA A 430 -5.83 -11.41 22.45
N VAL A 431 -6.02 -10.19 22.98
CA VAL A 431 -6.60 -9.06 22.25
C VAL A 431 -5.69 -8.62 21.09
N ASP A 432 -4.37 -8.66 21.29
CA ASP A 432 -3.42 -8.31 20.23
C ASP A 432 -3.57 -9.27 19.04
N ASP A 433 -3.76 -10.56 19.29
CA ASP A 433 -4.01 -11.56 18.25
C ASP A 433 -5.42 -11.43 17.62
N ALA A 434 -6.42 -11.11 18.44
CA ALA A 434 -7.77 -10.82 17.93
C ALA A 434 -7.76 -9.65 16.96
N LEU A 435 -7.00 -8.60 17.25
CA LEU A 435 -6.82 -7.45 16.34
C LEU A 435 -6.03 -7.83 15.07
N ILE A 436 -5.02 -8.71 15.15
CA ILE A 436 -4.34 -9.25 13.96
C ILE A 436 -5.36 -9.94 13.04
N VAL A 437 -6.23 -10.79 13.58
CA VAL A 437 -7.24 -11.51 12.80
C VAL A 437 -8.30 -10.56 12.25
N ALA A 438 -8.77 -9.61 13.06
CA ALA A 438 -9.78 -8.63 12.62
C ALA A 438 -9.31 -7.77 11.45
N LEU A 439 -8.04 -7.33 11.50
CA LEU A 439 -7.46 -6.43 10.50
C LEU A 439 -6.99 -7.15 9.23
N PHE A 440 -6.53 -8.40 9.35
CA PHE A 440 -5.93 -9.16 8.25
C PHE A 440 -6.40 -10.63 8.23
N PRO A 441 -7.70 -10.90 8.13
CA PRO A 441 -8.26 -12.25 8.31
C PRO A 441 -7.69 -13.30 7.35
N GLN A 442 -7.24 -12.88 6.15
CA GLN A 442 -6.71 -13.77 5.10
C GLN A 442 -5.35 -14.37 5.44
N ILE A 443 -4.50 -13.62 6.16
CA ILE A 443 -3.11 -13.99 6.42
C ILE A 443 -2.79 -14.20 7.90
N ALA A 444 -3.67 -13.72 8.77
CA ALA A 444 -3.48 -13.77 10.23
C ALA A 444 -3.23 -15.19 10.73
N TRP A 445 -4.06 -16.15 10.32
CA TRP A 445 -3.94 -17.53 10.79
C TRP A 445 -2.63 -18.18 10.35
N LYS A 446 -2.18 -17.95 9.10
CA LYS A 446 -0.86 -18.40 8.66
C LYS A 446 0.24 -17.87 9.56
N PHE A 447 0.15 -16.58 9.95
CA PHE A 447 1.12 -15.99 10.86
C PHE A 447 1.02 -16.57 12.26
N LEU A 448 -0.18 -16.68 12.86
CA LEU A 448 -0.38 -17.18 14.21
C LEU A 448 0.08 -18.65 14.35
N GLU A 449 -0.18 -19.49 13.34
CA GLU A 449 0.27 -20.88 13.26
C GLU A 449 1.81 -21.00 13.13
N ASN A 450 2.48 -19.98 12.56
CA ASN A 450 3.92 -19.99 12.27
C ASN A 450 4.69 -18.85 12.97
N ARG A 451 4.16 -18.23 14.03
CA ARG A 451 4.77 -17.08 14.73
C ARG A 451 6.24 -17.27 15.07
N ASN A 452 6.68 -18.47 15.39
CA ASN A 452 8.06 -18.78 15.76
C ASN A 452 8.78 -19.65 14.71
N ASN A 453 8.29 -19.67 13.47
CA ASN A 453 8.85 -20.47 12.38
C ASN A 453 9.32 -19.56 11.23
N PRO A 454 10.54 -19.01 11.28
CA PRO A 454 11.05 -18.13 10.23
C PRO A 454 11.05 -18.75 8.84
N ALA A 455 11.14 -20.08 8.72
CA ALA A 455 11.16 -20.79 7.44
C ALA A 455 9.83 -20.73 6.69
N ALA A 456 8.73 -20.36 7.36
CA ALA A 456 7.41 -20.18 6.75
C ALA A 456 7.26 -18.82 6.02
N PHE A 457 8.24 -17.93 6.15
CA PHE A 457 8.23 -16.55 5.64
C PHE A 457 9.41 -16.27 4.73
N GLU A 458 9.46 -15.04 4.15
CA GLU A 458 10.57 -14.63 3.32
C GLU A 458 11.89 -14.64 4.13
N PRO A 459 12.97 -15.21 3.58
CA PRO A 459 14.26 -15.17 4.25
C PRO A 459 14.78 -13.74 4.37
N ALA A 460 15.57 -13.46 5.41
CA ALA A 460 16.25 -12.19 5.55
C ALA A 460 17.20 -11.96 4.35
N PRO A 461 17.19 -10.76 3.74
CA PRO A 461 18.08 -10.49 2.62
C PRO A 461 19.54 -10.45 3.09
N THR A 462 20.45 -10.96 2.27
CA THR A 462 21.90 -10.99 2.56
C THR A 462 22.68 -9.93 1.78
N GLY A 463 22.05 -9.34 0.76
CA GLY A 463 22.69 -8.41 -0.18
C GLY A 463 23.50 -9.09 -1.28
N ASN A 464 23.54 -10.42 -1.28
CA ASN A 464 24.23 -11.22 -2.31
C ASN A 464 23.26 -11.77 -3.36
N GLU A 465 21.97 -11.49 -3.23
CA GLU A 465 20.95 -11.86 -4.21
C GLU A 465 21.15 -11.02 -5.48
N SER A 466 21.19 -11.68 -6.64
CA SER A 466 21.30 -10.94 -7.91
C SER A 466 20.05 -10.08 -8.12
N THR A 467 20.26 -8.80 -8.42
CA THR A 467 19.17 -7.84 -8.72
C THR A 467 18.54 -8.06 -10.10
N VAL A 468 19.06 -9.04 -10.86
CA VAL A 468 18.53 -9.43 -12.16
C VAL A 468 17.80 -10.76 -11.99
N GLU A 469 16.52 -10.82 -12.31
CA GLU A 469 15.86 -12.06 -12.66
C GLU A 469 16.47 -12.62 -13.96
N ASN A 470 17.70 -13.08 -13.87
CA ASN A 470 18.12 -14.17 -14.74
C ASN A 470 17.44 -15.41 -14.16
N LYS A 471 16.29 -15.81 -14.74
CA LYS A 471 15.92 -17.22 -14.67
C LYS A 471 17.21 -17.98 -14.94
N PRO A 472 17.66 -18.87 -14.03
CA PRO A 472 18.80 -19.68 -14.35
C PRO A 472 18.42 -20.46 -15.60
N VAL A 473 19.01 -20.10 -16.73
CA VAL A 473 19.20 -21.10 -17.78
C VAL A 473 19.94 -22.22 -17.05
N SER A 474 19.26 -23.31 -16.80
CA SER A 474 19.84 -24.51 -16.26
C SER A 474 21.12 -24.73 -17.06
N LYS A 475 22.28 -24.43 -16.49
CA LYS A 475 23.54 -24.90 -17.03
C LYS A 475 23.48 -26.39 -16.90
N ALA A 476 23.09 -27.04 -18.00
CA ALA A 476 23.40 -28.44 -18.17
C ALA A 476 24.91 -28.58 -17.91
N ALA A 477 25.26 -29.50 -17.04
CA ALA A 477 26.66 -29.80 -16.78
C ALA A 477 27.39 -30.00 -18.12
N PRO A 478 28.60 -29.50 -18.31
CA PRO A 478 29.30 -29.65 -19.56
C PRO A 478 29.52 -31.13 -19.83
N SER A 479 28.78 -31.66 -20.79
CA SER A 479 29.13 -32.95 -21.38
C SER A 479 30.43 -32.75 -22.18
N ALA A 480 31.36 -33.66 -22.03
CA ALA A 480 32.71 -33.59 -22.61
C ALA A 480 32.72 -33.81 -24.16
N SER A 481 31.92 -33.03 -24.89
CA SER A 481 32.05 -32.87 -26.36
C SER A 481 31.49 -31.47 -26.70
N GLY A 482 32.34 -30.61 -27.20
CA GLY A 482 32.19 -29.18 -27.42
C GLY A 482 31.08 -28.72 -28.37
N SER A 483 29.82 -29.14 -28.18
CA SER A 483 28.67 -28.62 -28.91
C SER A 483 27.50 -28.35 -27.98
N ALA A 484 26.94 -27.15 -28.04
CA ALA A 484 25.74 -26.72 -27.29
C ALA A 484 24.55 -26.61 -28.27
N VAL A 485 23.37 -27.01 -27.80
CA VAL A 485 22.12 -26.92 -28.58
C VAL A 485 21.30 -25.76 -28.01
N TYR A 486 20.92 -24.80 -28.84
CA TYR A 486 20.09 -23.65 -28.50
C TYR A 486 18.77 -23.69 -29.26
N THR A 487 17.69 -23.29 -28.63
CA THR A 487 16.43 -23.01 -29.33
C THR A 487 16.37 -21.48 -29.56
N VAL A 488 16.33 -21.09 -30.82
CA VAL A 488 16.21 -19.67 -31.24
C VAL A 488 14.81 -19.48 -31.80
N GLU A 489 14.06 -18.54 -31.26
CA GLU A 489 12.74 -18.18 -31.76
C GLU A 489 12.86 -16.92 -32.64
N LEU A 490 12.40 -16.99 -33.85
CA LEU A 490 12.37 -15.88 -34.79
C LEU A 490 10.98 -15.84 -35.46
N GLU A 491 10.30 -14.72 -35.38
CA GLU A 491 8.96 -14.47 -35.93
C GLU A 491 7.92 -15.57 -35.56
N GLY A 492 7.93 -16.01 -34.29
CA GLY A 492 7.00 -17.01 -33.77
C GLY A 492 7.32 -18.45 -34.23
N LYS A 493 8.49 -18.70 -34.85
CA LYS A 493 8.99 -20.01 -35.19
C LYS A 493 10.21 -20.37 -34.35
N ALA A 494 10.17 -21.52 -33.71
CA ALA A 494 11.28 -22.02 -32.89
C ALA A 494 12.24 -22.87 -33.77
N PHE A 495 13.51 -22.52 -33.73
CA PHE A 495 14.59 -23.24 -34.43
C PHE A 495 15.56 -23.80 -33.40
N VAL A 496 15.86 -25.09 -33.51
CA VAL A 496 16.89 -25.75 -32.71
C VAL A 496 18.24 -25.58 -33.41
N VAL A 497 19.15 -24.84 -32.80
CA VAL A 497 20.49 -24.52 -33.35
C VAL A 497 21.55 -25.24 -32.54
N LYS A 498 22.38 -26.05 -33.17
CA LYS A 498 23.55 -26.67 -32.55
C LYS A 498 24.77 -25.81 -32.84
N VAL A 499 25.40 -25.29 -31.77
CA VAL A 499 26.60 -24.47 -31.86
C VAL A 499 27.78 -25.26 -31.33
N SER A 500 28.85 -25.36 -32.14
CA SER A 500 30.13 -25.96 -31.74
C SER A 500 31.28 -24.99 -32.01
N GLU A 501 32.28 -24.98 -31.15
CA GLU A 501 33.50 -24.17 -31.37
C GLU A 501 34.33 -24.78 -32.50
N GLY A 502 34.57 -23.97 -33.56
CA GLY A 502 35.52 -24.25 -34.63
C GLY A 502 35.09 -25.39 -35.59
N GLY A 503 34.33 -25.07 -36.64
CA GLY A 503 33.96 -26.01 -37.68
C GLY A 503 33.45 -25.35 -38.95
N ASP A 504 33.77 -25.93 -40.09
CA ASP A 504 33.37 -25.52 -41.44
C ASP A 504 31.86 -25.86 -41.65
N ILE A 505 31.06 -24.91 -42.15
CA ILE A 505 29.61 -25.08 -42.36
C ILE A 505 29.39 -25.75 -43.73
N SER A 506 29.49 -27.05 -43.82
CA SER A 506 29.26 -27.74 -45.09
C SER A 506 27.96 -28.58 -45.19
N HIS A 507 27.19 -28.77 -44.12
CA HIS A 507 25.88 -29.45 -44.20
C HIS A 507 24.86 -28.94 -43.15
N VAL A 508 23.74 -28.38 -43.60
CA VAL A 508 22.53 -28.11 -42.82
C VAL A 508 21.55 -29.25 -43.02
N ALA A 509 21.39 -30.12 -42.04
CA ALA A 509 20.30 -31.11 -42.02
C ALA A 509 19.06 -30.50 -41.35
N THR A 510 17.99 -30.31 -42.08
CA THR A 510 16.67 -29.94 -41.56
C THR A 510 16.04 -31.16 -40.91
N THR A 511 15.98 -31.19 -39.60
CA THR A 511 15.14 -32.14 -38.85
C THR A 511 13.71 -31.63 -38.76
N ALA A 512 12.74 -32.46 -39.13
CA ALA A 512 11.32 -32.15 -39.06
C ALA A 512 10.88 -31.86 -37.61
N PRO A 513 9.86 -31.00 -37.38
CA PRO A 513 9.41 -30.63 -36.04
C PRO A 513 8.89 -31.85 -35.29
N GLN A 514 9.47 -32.09 -34.13
CA GLN A 514 8.94 -33.07 -33.18
C GLN A 514 7.72 -32.42 -32.51
N ALA A 515 6.60 -33.09 -32.50
CA ALA A 515 5.34 -32.66 -31.97
C ALA A 515 5.49 -32.21 -30.49
N THR A 516 5.01 -31.01 -30.19
CA THR A 516 4.79 -30.52 -28.84
C THR A 516 3.97 -31.52 -28.03
N PRO A 517 4.24 -31.69 -26.73
CA PRO A 517 3.36 -32.45 -25.86
C PRO A 517 1.97 -31.78 -25.86
N GLN A 518 1.01 -32.54 -26.32
CA GLN A 518 -0.39 -32.17 -26.35
C GLN A 518 -0.86 -31.87 -24.92
N ALA A 519 -1.34 -30.66 -24.70
CA ALA A 519 -2.07 -30.32 -23.49
C ALA A 519 -3.22 -31.33 -23.31
N ALA A 520 -3.41 -31.79 -22.08
CA ALA A 520 -4.49 -32.71 -21.76
C ALA A 520 -5.83 -32.15 -22.27
N PRO A 521 -6.71 -32.99 -22.87
CA PRO A 521 -7.97 -32.50 -23.41
C PRO A 521 -8.82 -31.90 -22.29
N ALA A 522 -9.24 -30.65 -22.48
CA ALA A 522 -10.28 -30.04 -21.67
C ALA A 522 -11.55 -30.91 -21.77
N PRO A 523 -12.27 -31.16 -20.67
CA PRO A 523 -13.52 -31.89 -20.74
C PRO A 523 -14.51 -31.13 -21.62
N ALA A 524 -14.97 -31.73 -22.67
CA ALA A 524 -16.01 -31.23 -23.54
C ALA A 524 -17.34 -31.23 -22.78
N THR A 525 -17.65 -30.09 -22.14
CA THR A 525 -18.99 -29.80 -21.64
C THR A 525 -19.49 -28.56 -22.37
N GLY A 526 -20.55 -28.71 -23.13
CA GLY A 526 -21.22 -27.62 -23.81
C GLY A 526 -21.74 -26.62 -22.78
N GLY A 527 -21.13 -25.42 -22.72
CA GLY A 527 -21.50 -24.34 -21.85
C GLY A 527 -20.65 -23.09 -22.12
N THR A 528 -21.14 -21.92 -21.70
CA THR A 528 -20.39 -20.67 -21.83
C THR A 528 -19.27 -20.62 -20.78
N PRO A 529 -17.99 -20.46 -21.18
CA PRO A 529 -16.90 -20.38 -20.22
C PRO A 529 -17.00 -19.10 -19.40
N VAL A 530 -16.82 -19.24 -18.09
CA VAL A 530 -16.63 -18.12 -17.16
C VAL A 530 -15.12 -17.98 -16.92
N THR A 531 -14.57 -16.87 -17.35
CA THR A 531 -13.13 -16.64 -17.33
C THR A 531 -12.74 -15.62 -16.26
N ALA A 532 -11.49 -15.69 -15.79
CA ALA A 532 -10.91 -14.69 -14.90
C ALA A 532 -10.76 -13.35 -15.65
N PRO A 533 -11.36 -12.25 -15.16
CA PRO A 533 -11.30 -10.94 -15.82
C PRO A 533 -9.93 -10.26 -15.65
N MET A 534 -9.13 -10.73 -14.70
CA MET A 534 -7.79 -10.23 -14.40
C MET A 534 -6.94 -11.34 -13.76
N ALA A 535 -5.61 -11.18 -13.83
CA ALA A 535 -4.70 -12.07 -13.12
C ALA A 535 -4.78 -11.83 -11.61
N GLY A 536 -4.74 -12.90 -10.83
CA GLY A 536 -4.83 -12.84 -9.37
C GLY A 536 -4.89 -14.24 -8.77
N ASN A 537 -5.23 -14.31 -7.48
CA ASN A 537 -5.45 -15.58 -6.79
C ASN A 537 -6.95 -15.78 -6.55
N ILE A 538 -7.44 -16.99 -6.74
CA ILE A 538 -8.81 -17.35 -6.36
C ILE A 538 -8.90 -17.27 -4.82
N TRP A 539 -9.61 -16.27 -4.32
CA TRP A 539 -9.82 -16.14 -2.89
C TRP A 539 -10.88 -17.13 -2.38
N LYS A 540 -11.98 -17.25 -3.13
CA LYS A 540 -13.07 -18.16 -2.77
C LYS A 540 -13.86 -18.54 -4.03
N VAL A 541 -14.14 -19.81 -4.20
CA VAL A 541 -15.19 -20.27 -5.12
C VAL A 541 -16.49 -20.31 -4.34
N VAL A 542 -17.47 -19.52 -4.78
CA VAL A 542 -18.79 -19.36 -4.11
C VAL A 542 -19.79 -20.35 -4.66
N ALA A 543 -19.80 -20.50 -6.00
CA ALA A 543 -20.69 -21.43 -6.67
C ALA A 543 -20.20 -22.89 -6.53
N THR A 544 -21.14 -23.81 -6.48
CA THR A 544 -20.86 -25.25 -6.39
C THR A 544 -21.22 -25.96 -7.69
N GLU A 545 -20.55 -27.07 -7.96
CA GLU A 545 -20.82 -27.91 -9.15
C GLU A 545 -22.29 -28.35 -9.18
N GLY A 546 -22.96 -28.13 -10.32
CA GLY A 546 -24.36 -28.43 -10.50
C GLY A 546 -25.35 -27.39 -9.96
N GLN A 547 -24.88 -26.31 -9.36
CA GLN A 547 -25.73 -25.22 -8.86
C GLN A 547 -26.34 -24.43 -10.02
N THR A 548 -27.65 -24.17 -9.98
CA THR A 548 -28.30 -23.23 -10.90
C THR A 548 -28.14 -21.81 -10.37
N VAL A 549 -27.66 -20.90 -11.21
CA VAL A 549 -27.41 -19.50 -10.91
C VAL A 549 -28.19 -18.59 -11.85
N ALA A 550 -28.59 -17.43 -11.36
CA ALA A 550 -29.18 -16.35 -12.15
C ALA A 550 -28.07 -15.40 -12.67
N ALA A 551 -28.38 -14.60 -13.68
CA ALA A 551 -27.50 -13.51 -14.08
C ALA A 551 -27.30 -12.53 -12.90
N GLY A 552 -26.04 -12.21 -12.58
CA GLY A 552 -25.67 -11.37 -11.44
C GLY A 552 -25.24 -12.13 -10.18
N ASP A 553 -25.50 -13.43 -10.08
CA ASP A 553 -25.03 -14.24 -8.95
C ASP A 553 -23.50 -14.33 -8.92
N VAL A 554 -22.92 -14.25 -7.72
CA VAL A 554 -21.46 -14.35 -7.53
C VAL A 554 -21.01 -15.79 -7.68
N LEU A 555 -20.11 -16.03 -8.62
CA LEU A 555 -19.57 -17.36 -8.93
C LEU A 555 -18.27 -17.66 -8.15
N PHE A 556 -17.37 -16.72 -8.14
CA PHE A 556 -16.13 -16.80 -7.37
C PHE A 556 -15.62 -15.39 -7.05
N ILE A 557 -14.72 -15.32 -6.09
CA ILE A 557 -14.06 -14.08 -5.68
C ILE A 557 -12.57 -14.22 -6.00
N LEU A 558 -12.05 -13.24 -6.72
CA LEU A 558 -10.64 -13.14 -7.11
C LEU A 558 -9.96 -12.08 -6.23
N GLU A 559 -8.81 -12.41 -5.65
CA GLU A 559 -7.94 -11.43 -4.99
C GLU A 559 -6.91 -10.93 -6.00
N ALA A 560 -6.97 -9.65 -6.34
CA ALA A 560 -5.98 -8.96 -7.14
C ALA A 560 -5.64 -7.62 -6.47
N MET A 561 -4.36 -7.23 -6.42
CA MET A 561 -3.90 -5.98 -5.78
C MET A 561 -4.29 -5.83 -4.29
N LYS A 562 -4.44 -6.93 -3.54
CA LYS A 562 -4.94 -6.94 -2.16
C LYS A 562 -6.43 -6.51 -2.04
N MET A 563 -7.16 -6.55 -3.14
CA MET A 563 -8.58 -6.26 -3.21
C MET A 563 -9.34 -7.46 -3.74
N GLU A 564 -10.58 -7.62 -3.25
CA GLU A 564 -11.46 -8.70 -3.64
C GLU A 564 -12.35 -8.26 -4.81
N THR A 565 -12.34 -9.02 -5.90
CA THR A 565 -13.21 -8.79 -7.07
C THR A 565 -14.19 -9.94 -7.21
N GLU A 566 -15.49 -9.65 -7.06
CA GLU A 566 -16.54 -10.62 -7.33
C GLU A 566 -16.71 -10.83 -8.83
N VAL A 567 -16.62 -12.07 -9.26
CA VAL A 567 -16.94 -12.44 -10.64
C VAL A 567 -18.35 -13.05 -10.65
N LYS A 568 -19.24 -12.37 -11.36
CA LYS A 568 -20.66 -12.69 -11.40
C LYS A 568 -21.04 -13.41 -12.69
N ALA A 569 -22.09 -14.21 -12.64
CA ALA A 569 -22.69 -14.85 -13.80
C ALA A 569 -23.20 -13.79 -14.79
N ALA A 570 -22.70 -13.84 -16.03
CA ALA A 570 -23.20 -12.95 -17.09
C ALA A 570 -24.61 -13.34 -17.58
N GLN A 571 -24.98 -14.58 -17.38
CA GLN A 571 -26.30 -15.14 -17.76
C GLN A 571 -26.70 -16.24 -16.75
N ALA A 572 -27.98 -16.57 -16.72
CA ALA A 572 -28.46 -17.71 -15.95
C ALA A 572 -27.96 -19.02 -16.56
N GLY A 573 -27.68 -20.02 -15.74
CA GLY A 573 -27.19 -21.32 -16.19
C GLY A 573 -26.89 -22.25 -15.02
N THR A 574 -26.45 -23.47 -15.33
CA THR A 574 -25.99 -24.42 -14.32
C THR A 574 -24.47 -24.48 -14.32
N VAL A 575 -23.86 -24.32 -13.15
CA VAL A 575 -22.41 -24.36 -12.97
C VAL A 575 -21.86 -25.75 -13.27
N ARG A 576 -20.84 -25.81 -14.11
CA ARG A 576 -20.18 -27.04 -14.53
C ARG A 576 -18.67 -26.85 -14.63
N GLY A 577 -17.93 -27.93 -14.39
CA GLY A 577 -16.49 -28.00 -14.66
C GLY A 577 -15.70 -26.93 -13.91
N ILE A 578 -15.84 -26.81 -12.59
CA ILE A 578 -15.02 -25.92 -11.77
C ILE A 578 -13.57 -26.40 -11.82
N CYS A 579 -12.69 -25.59 -12.45
CA CYS A 579 -11.29 -25.95 -12.73
C CYS A 579 -10.31 -25.42 -11.66
N VAL A 580 -10.78 -24.64 -10.68
CA VAL A 580 -9.93 -23.95 -9.70
C VAL A 580 -10.43 -24.14 -8.28
N LYS A 581 -9.53 -23.94 -7.31
CA LYS A 581 -9.82 -23.91 -5.88
C LYS A 581 -9.26 -22.65 -5.24
N ALA A 582 -9.68 -22.35 -4.01
CA ALA A 582 -9.13 -21.25 -3.22
C ALA A 582 -7.60 -21.37 -3.09
N GLY A 583 -6.89 -20.29 -3.37
CA GLY A 583 -5.42 -20.19 -3.39
C GLY A 583 -4.78 -20.41 -4.77
N ASP A 584 -5.51 -20.87 -5.78
CA ASP A 584 -4.95 -21.04 -7.14
C ASP A 584 -4.72 -19.68 -7.81
N ALA A 585 -3.57 -19.54 -8.49
CA ALA A 585 -3.28 -18.38 -9.32
C ALA A 585 -3.90 -18.56 -10.70
N VAL A 586 -4.53 -17.49 -11.22
CA VAL A 586 -5.14 -17.45 -12.54
C VAL A 586 -4.64 -16.26 -13.34
N ALA A 587 -4.52 -16.45 -14.65
CA ALA A 587 -4.24 -15.37 -15.60
C ALA A 587 -5.54 -14.82 -16.22
N VAL A 588 -5.43 -13.66 -16.88
CA VAL A 588 -6.56 -13.09 -17.64
C VAL A 588 -7.03 -14.07 -18.71
N GLY A 589 -8.33 -14.35 -18.72
CA GLY A 589 -8.93 -15.25 -19.70
C GLY A 589 -8.89 -16.74 -19.33
N ASP A 590 -8.23 -17.11 -18.23
CA ASP A 590 -8.26 -18.50 -17.74
C ASP A 590 -9.69 -18.90 -17.41
N THR A 591 -10.12 -20.07 -17.91
CA THR A 591 -11.43 -20.60 -17.61
C THR A 591 -11.47 -21.13 -16.19
N VAL A 592 -12.38 -20.60 -15.38
CA VAL A 592 -12.58 -20.97 -13.97
C VAL A 592 -13.67 -22.04 -13.85
N MET A 593 -14.75 -21.88 -14.60
CA MET A 593 -15.88 -22.80 -14.68
C MET A 593 -16.66 -22.57 -15.98
N THR A 594 -17.71 -23.35 -16.23
CA THR A 594 -18.63 -23.15 -17.35
C THR A 594 -20.08 -23.02 -16.85
N LEU A 595 -20.92 -22.27 -17.55
CA LEU A 595 -22.36 -22.20 -17.35
C LEU A 595 -23.05 -22.90 -18.51
N ALA A 596 -23.78 -23.98 -18.21
CA ALA A 596 -24.53 -24.79 -19.17
C ALA A 596 -26.03 -24.52 -19.10
#